data_6b92d63d03d4c925e930062a78cacf71
#
_entry.id   6b92d63d03d4c925e930062a78cacf71
#
_cell.length_a   1.000
_cell.length_b   1.000
_cell.length_c   1.000
_cell.angle_alpha   90.00
_cell.angle_beta   90.00
_cell.angle_gamma   90.00
#
_symmetry.space_group_name_H-M   'P 1'
#
loop_
_entity.id
_entity.type
_entity.pdbx_description
1 polymer ?
#
loop_
_entity_poly.entity_id
_entity_poly.type
_entity_poly.pdbx_seq_one_letter_code
_entity_poly.pdbx_strand_id
1 'polypeptide(L)'
;IDKPIDFYEATARALRYNLDARVKAMQAALAHQQLNVAHYTLLPQVAVNAGFDGRNTFSGGSAQSLLDGRPVLEPFTSMDKNVFSGNLSLSWDVLDFGLSYIRAKQAGDNMLIAEEERRRIAVRLLQDVRNAYWRAVSAERLLPQVRQLDGMIDKALSQSQAIVDRKLQAPLTPLNYRRDMLNIQREVQKLMRELSTAKIQLASLM
;
A
#
# COMPACT_ATOMS: atom_id res chain seq x y z
N ILE A 1 8.25 0.07 -26.02
CA ILE A 1 8.41 -1.40 -25.86
C ILE A 1 8.39 -1.95 -27.28
N ASP A 2 9.57 -2.20 -27.87
CA ASP A 2 9.71 -2.60 -29.29
C ASP A 2 9.56 -4.12 -29.53
N LYS A 3 9.28 -4.89 -28.48
CA LYS A 3 9.07 -6.34 -28.61
C LYS A 3 7.67 -6.72 -28.12
N PRO A 4 6.98 -7.65 -28.80
CA PRO A 4 5.73 -8.18 -28.32
C PRO A 4 5.98 -8.88 -26.99
N ILE A 5 5.17 -8.54 -25.98
CA ILE A 5 5.24 -9.14 -24.63
C ILE A 5 4.37 -10.39 -24.66
N ASP A 6 4.96 -11.53 -24.29
CA ASP A 6 4.22 -12.77 -24.08
C ASP A 6 3.46 -12.73 -22.74
N PHE A 7 2.42 -13.56 -22.65
CA PHE A 7 1.60 -13.69 -21.43
C PHE A 7 2.45 -14.06 -20.19
N TYR A 8 3.39 -14.98 -20.37
CA TYR A 8 4.28 -15.40 -19.28
C TYR A 8 5.21 -14.28 -18.81
N GLU A 9 5.72 -13.49 -19.76
CA GLU A 9 6.56 -12.34 -19.45
C GLU A 9 5.76 -11.24 -18.72
N ALA A 10 4.54 -10.94 -19.18
CA ALA A 10 3.65 -9.99 -18.52
C ALA A 10 3.35 -10.41 -17.08
N THR A 11 3.08 -11.69 -16.86
CA THR A 11 2.84 -12.28 -15.55
C THR A 11 4.07 -12.19 -14.64
N ALA A 12 5.25 -12.52 -15.16
CA ALA A 12 6.50 -12.46 -14.40
C ALA A 12 6.85 -11.02 -14.00
N ARG A 13 6.64 -10.05 -14.90
CA ARG A 13 6.83 -8.63 -14.61
C ARG A 13 5.84 -8.14 -13.53
N ALA A 14 4.57 -8.47 -13.65
CA ALA A 14 3.55 -8.09 -12.68
C ALA A 14 3.89 -8.64 -11.28
N LEU A 15 4.22 -9.92 -11.15
CA LEU A 15 4.58 -10.52 -9.86
C LEU A 15 5.83 -9.89 -9.24
N ARG A 16 6.76 -9.41 -10.07
CA ARG A 16 8.02 -8.82 -9.60
C ARG A 16 7.90 -7.34 -9.25
N TYR A 17 7.15 -6.58 -10.02
CA TYR A 17 7.16 -5.11 -9.93
C TYR A 17 5.87 -4.51 -9.37
N ASN A 18 4.78 -5.26 -9.28
CA ASN A 18 3.52 -4.75 -8.76
C ASN A 18 3.68 -4.29 -7.31
N LEU A 19 3.28 -3.05 -7.05
CA LEU A 19 3.43 -2.41 -5.74
C LEU A 19 2.54 -3.02 -4.67
N ASP A 20 1.30 -3.42 -5.01
CA ASP A 20 0.37 -4.03 -4.05
C ASP A 20 0.89 -5.39 -3.57
N ALA A 21 1.46 -6.20 -4.47
CA ALA A 21 2.09 -7.46 -4.11
C ALA A 21 3.30 -7.24 -3.18
N ARG A 22 4.10 -6.19 -3.43
CA ARG A 22 5.24 -5.82 -2.57
C ARG A 22 4.79 -5.32 -1.21
N VAL A 23 3.74 -4.49 -1.14
CA VAL A 23 3.17 -4.02 0.13
C VAL A 23 2.72 -5.21 0.97
N LYS A 24 2.00 -6.18 0.38
CA LYS A 24 1.56 -7.39 1.11
C LYS A 24 2.72 -8.28 1.55
N ALA A 25 3.78 -8.38 0.77
CA ALA A 25 4.99 -9.09 1.18
C ALA A 25 5.66 -8.42 2.40
N MET A 26 5.73 -7.08 2.41
CA MET A 26 6.26 -6.33 3.56
C MET A 26 5.35 -6.43 4.79
N GLN A 27 4.03 -6.43 4.62
CA GLN A 27 3.08 -6.63 5.72
C GLN A 27 3.22 -8.03 6.34
N ALA A 28 3.43 -9.08 5.54
CA ALA A 28 3.70 -10.42 6.05
C ALA A 28 5.04 -10.48 6.82
N ALA A 29 6.09 -9.83 6.30
CA ALA A 29 7.36 -9.72 7.00
C ALA A 29 7.23 -8.95 8.33
N LEU A 30 6.44 -7.86 8.34
CA LEU A 30 6.15 -7.12 9.57
C LEU A 30 5.42 -7.99 10.60
N ALA A 31 4.39 -8.73 10.19
CA ALA A 31 3.66 -9.63 11.09
C ALA A 31 4.56 -10.72 11.67
N HIS A 32 5.53 -11.23 10.89
CA HIS A 32 6.54 -12.15 11.38
C HIS A 32 7.44 -11.53 12.46
N GLN A 33 7.86 -10.27 12.28
CA GLN A 33 8.64 -9.57 13.31
C GLN A 33 7.80 -9.25 14.56
N GLN A 34 6.53 -8.94 14.40
CA GLN A 34 5.61 -8.76 15.54
C GLN A 34 5.44 -10.04 16.35
N LEU A 35 5.42 -11.21 15.72
CA LEU A 35 5.45 -12.49 16.40
C LEU A 35 6.74 -12.66 17.21
N ASN A 36 7.90 -12.34 16.64
CA ASN A 36 9.18 -12.37 17.35
C ASN A 36 9.16 -11.46 18.58
N VAL A 37 8.66 -10.23 18.44
CA VAL A 37 8.49 -9.29 19.57
C VAL A 37 7.58 -9.89 20.64
N ALA A 38 6.45 -10.49 20.24
CA ALA A 38 5.53 -11.14 21.19
C ALA A 38 6.20 -12.31 21.95
N HIS A 39 7.11 -13.05 21.32
CA HIS A 39 7.91 -14.07 22.01
C HIS A 39 8.91 -13.44 22.99
N TYR A 40 9.55 -12.32 22.62
CA TYR A 40 10.49 -11.64 23.53
C TYR A 40 9.81 -11.08 24.78
N THR A 41 8.53 -10.69 24.72
CA THR A 41 7.79 -10.24 25.90
C THR A 41 7.56 -11.34 26.95
N LEU A 42 7.77 -12.61 26.61
CA LEU A 42 7.75 -13.74 27.55
C LEU A 42 9.02 -13.81 28.41
N LEU A 43 10.09 -13.13 28.00
CA LEU A 43 11.38 -13.16 28.67
C LEU A 43 11.50 -12.06 29.72
N PRO A 44 12.33 -12.24 30.76
CA PRO A 44 12.66 -11.18 31.69
C PRO A 44 13.26 -9.96 30.96
N GLN A 45 12.87 -8.78 31.38
CA GLN A 45 13.41 -7.53 30.88
C GLN A 45 14.61 -7.10 31.71
N VAL A 46 15.71 -6.79 31.06
CA VAL A 46 16.92 -6.24 31.66
C VAL A 46 17.07 -4.80 31.21
N ALA A 47 17.10 -3.87 32.16
CA ALA A 47 17.35 -2.46 31.86
C ALA A 47 18.65 -2.01 32.56
N VAL A 48 19.51 -1.37 31.80
CA VAL A 48 20.75 -0.75 32.29
C VAL A 48 20.60 0.75 32.14
N ASN A 49 20.73 1.48 33.25
CA ASN A 49 20.72 2.92 33.24
C ASN A 49 22.09 3.42 33.75
N ALA A 50 22.66 4.37 33.04
CA ALA A 50 23.86 5.08 33.47
C ALA A 50 23.57 6.58 33.43
N GLY A 51 23.90 7.27 34.50
CA GLY A 51 23.69 8.71 34.65
C GLY A 51 24.98 9.38 35.09
N PHE A 52 25.20 10.59 34.61
CA PHE A 52 26.27 11.48 35.09
C PHE A 52 25.67 12.84 35.43
N ASP A 53 25.75 13.18 36.72
CA ASP A 53 25.29 14.47 37.24
C ASP A 53 26.48 15.33 37.58
N GLY A 54 26.67 16.42 36.82
CA GLY A 54 27.75 17.41 37.06
C GLY A 54 27.17 18.74 37.55
N ARG A 55 27.82 19.36 38.56
CA ARG A 55 27.42 20.65 39.12
C ARG A 55 28.60 21.62 39.18
N ASN A 56 28.33 22.89 38.94
CA ASN A 56 29.36 23.93 39.02
C ASN A 56 29.72 24.28 40.47
N THR A 57 28.79 24.08 41.43
CA THR A 57 28.96 24.41 42.84
C THR A 57 28.68 23.18 43.70
N PHE A 58 29.32 23.08 44.86
CA PHE A 58 29.00 22.05 45.84
C PHE A 58 27.56 22.24 46.37
N SER A 59 26.85 21.16 46.52
CA SER A 59 25.59 21.18 47.29
C SER A 59 25.93 21.13 48.77
N GLY A 60 25.72 22.22 49.44
CA GLY A 60 25.99 22.33 50.88
C GLY A 60 24.75 22.68 51.68
N GLY A 61 24.82 22.49 52.96
CA GLY A 61 23.77 22.84 53.91
C GLY A 61 24.34 23.23 55.25
N SER A 62 23.53 23.84 56.09
CA SER A 62 23.81 24.03 57.50
C SER A 62 23.04 22.97 58.29
N ALA A 63 23.65 22.38 59.30
CA ALA A 63 23.00 21.42 60.17
C ALA A 63 22.80 22.05 61.57
N GLN A 64 21.85 21.49 62.27
CA GLN A 64 21.61 21.81 63.69
C GLN A 64 21.98 20.59 64.53
N SER A 65 22.72 20.83 65.62
CA SER A 65 23.12 19.77 66.54
C SER A 65 21.92 19.17 67.22
N LEU A 66 21.81 17.82 67.17
CA LEU A 66 20.74 17.08 67.84
C LEU A 66 20.89 17.07 69.37
N LEU A 67 22.07 17.42 69.94
CA LEU A 67 22.38 17.38 71.32
C LEU A 67 22.00 18.66 72.05
N ASP A 68 22.26 19.83 71.53
CA ASP A 68 22.10 21.13 72.11
C ASP A 68 21.24 22.11 71.30
N GLY A 69 20.74 21.68 70.11
CA GLY A 69 19.87 22.48 69.26
C GLY A 69 20.55 23.67 68.63
N ARG A 70 21.88 23.77 68.70
CA ARG A 70 22.64 24.90 68.16
C ARG A 70 22.94 24.69 66.70
N PRO A 71 22.96 25.76 65.81
CA PRO A 71 23.38 25.64 64.43
C PRO A 71 24.87 25.35 64.39
N VAL A 72 25.27 24.37 63.53
CA VAL A 72 26.64 24.06 63.20
C VAL A 72 27.13 25.10 62.19
N LEU A 73 28.09 25.92 62.55
CA LEU A 73 28.59 27.03 61.75
C LEU A 73 29.54 26.57 60.65
N GLU A 74 30.04 25.34 60.71
CA GLU A 74 30.92 24.78 59.67
C GLU A 74 30.08 24.31 58.49
N PRO A 75 30.34 24.86 57.28
CA PRO A 75 29.68 24.43 56.08
C PRO A 75 30.14 23.00 55.71
N PHE A 76 29.20 22.13 55.39
CA PHE A 76 29.51 20.78 54.94
C PHE A 76 28.83 20.53 53.58
N THR A 77 29.48 19.67 52.76
CA THR A 77 28.98 19.26 51.46
C THR A 77 28.12 17.99 51.65
N SER A 78 26.93 17.98 51.07
CA SER A 78 26.02 16.84 51.10
C SER A 78 26.21 15.90 49.91
N MET A 79 26.79 16.37 48.82
CA MET A 79 27.01 15.59 47.61
C MET A 79 28.26 16.11 46.85
N ASP A 80 28.95 15.21 46.17
CA ASP A 80 30.03 15.55 45.28
C ASP A 80 29.55 16.36 44.06
N LYS A 81 30.48 17.13 43.46
CA LYS A 81 30.19 17.91 42.26
C LYS A 81 29.86 17.04 41.07
N ASN A 82 30.53 15.90 40.95
CA ASN A 82 30.36 14.94 39.89
C ASN A 82 29.95 13.61 40.47
N VAL A 83 28.75 13.17 40.13
CA VAL A 83 28.20 11.89 40.58
C VAL A 83 27.95 11.01 39.34
N PHE A 84 28.58 9.87 39.32
CA PHE A 84 28.26 8.81 38.36
C PHE A 84 27.36 7.79 39.02
N SER A 85 26.20 7.53 38.43
CA SER A 85 25.24 6.54 38.90
C SER A 85 25.06 5.46 37.85
N GLY A 86 25.07 4.20 38.26
CA GLY A 86 24.77 3.04 37.41
C GLY A 86 23.71 2.18 38.11
N ASN A 87 22.69 1.79 37.34
CA ASN A 87 21.65 0.91 37.81
C ASN A 87 21.40 -0.23 36.78
N LEU A 88 21.41 -1.46 37.25
CA LEU A 88 20.99 -2.64 36.55
C LEU A 88 19.70 -3.15 37.21
N SER A 89 18.61 -3.19 36.42
CA SER A 89 17.33 -3.73 36.89
C SER A 89 16.91 -4.91 36.02
N LEU A 90 16.43 -5.97 36.71
CA LEU A 90 15.81 -7.13 36.11
C LEU A 90 14.35 -7.16 36.56
N SER A 91 13.42 -7.15 35.61
CA SER A 91 12.00 -7.28 35.87
C SER A 91 11.40 -8.43 35.08
N TRP A 92 10.61 -9.25 35.71
CA TRP A 92 9.90 -10.36 35.10
C TRP A 92 8.48 -10.44 35.68
N ASP A 93 7.50 -10.29 34.80
CA ASP A 93 6.09 -10.34 35.21
C ASP A 93 5.58 -11.78 35.05
N VAL A 94 5.73 -12.55 36.15
CA VAL A 94 5.34 -13.97 36.18
C VAL A 94 3.81 -14.14 36.23
N LEU A 95 3.07 -13.16 36.75
CA LEU A 95 1.60 -13.21 36.87
C LEU A 95 0.93 -13.05 35.49
N ASP A 96 1.49 -12.20 34.63
CA ASP A 96 1.00 -12.00 33.27
C ASP A 96 1.51 -13.00 32.24
N PHE A 97 2.30 -14.00 32.64
CA PHE A 97 2.86 -15.01 31.74
C PHE A 97 1.77 -15.72 30.93
N GLY A 98 0.64 -16.09 31.55
CA GLY A 98 -0.48 -16.73 30.85
C GLY A 98 -1.10 -15.83 29.76
N LEU A 99 -1.26 -14.55 30.07
CA LEU A 99 -1.78 -13.57 29.11
C LEU A 99 -0.79 -13.29 27.98
N SER A 100 0.49 -13.16 28.30
CA SER A 100 1.55 -12.96 27.33
C SER A 100 1.69 -14.17 26.40
N TYR A 101 1.51 -15.40 26.89
CA TYR A 101 1.47 -16.61 26.07
C TYR A 101 0.30 -16.59 25.06
N ILE A 102 -0.90 -16.21 25.52
CA ILE A 102 -2.07 -16.08 24.63
C ILE A 102 -1.84 -15.00 23.57
N ARG A 103 -1.24 -13.87 23.95
CA ARG A 103 -0.88 -12.79 23.00
C ARG A 103 0.14 -13.24 21.96
N ALA A 104 1.13 -14.03 22.35
CA ALA A 104 2.10 -14.61 21.42
C ALA A 104 1.41 -15.57 20.43
N LYS A 105 0.45 -16.38 20.90
CA LYS A 105 -0.35 -17.25 20.04
C LYS A 105 -1.19 -16.44 19.04
N GLN A 106 -1.87 -15.37 19.51
CA GLN A 106 -2.61 -14.46 18.62
C GLN A 106 -1.70 -13.78 17.59
N ALA A 107 -0.49 -13.41 17.97
CA ALA A 107 0.50 -12.87 17.02
C ALA A 107 0.89 -13.91 15.96
N GLY A 108 0.97 -15.21 16.33
CA GLY A 108 1.15 -16.31 15.39
C GLY A 108 0.00 -16.44 14.39
N ASP A 109 -1.23 -16.39 14.87
CA ASP A 109 -2.41 -16.44 14.01
C ASP A 109 -2.47 -15.22 13.07
N ASN A 110 -2.14 -14.02 13.55
CA ASN A 110 -2.05 -12.81 12.72
C ASN A 110 -0.97 -12.91 11.64
N MET A 111 0.16 -13.54 11.93
CA MET A 111 1.21 -13.82 10.95
C MET A 111 0.70 -14.76 9.84
N LEU A 112 -0.03 -15.83 10.20
CA LEU A 112 -0.65 -16.73 9.22
C LEU A 112 -1.68 -16.01 8.34
N ILE A 113 -2.51 -15.15 8.94
CA ILE A 113 -3.47 -14.31 8.19
C ILE A 113 -2.73 -13.44 7.17
N ALA A 114 -1.65 -12.77 7.57
CA ALA A 114 -0.88 -11.90 6.68
C ALA A 114 -0.22 -12.70 5.53
N GLU A 115 0.24 -13.93 5.78
CA GLU A 115 0.76 -14.84 4.75
C GLU A 115 -0.34 -15.25 3.76
N GLU A 116 -1.53 -15.60 4.22
CA GLU A 116 -2.65 -15.94 3.34
C GLU A 116 -3.15 -14.73 2.54
N GLU A 117 -3.14 -13.54 3.12
CA GLU A 117 -3.42 -12.30 2.37
C GLU A 117 -2.40 -12.06 1.24
N ARG A 118 -1.12 -12.30 1.50
CA ARG A 118 -0.08 -12.22 0.47
C ARG A 118 -0.34 -13.19 -0.68
N ARG A 119 -0.69 -14.45 -0.38
CA ARG A 119 -1.05 -15.46 -1.38
C ARG A 119 -2.29 -15.05 -2.18
N ARG A 120 -3.31 -14.55 -1.49
CA ARG A 120 -4.56 -14.08 -2.10
C ARG A 120 -4.33 -12.95 -3.10
N ILE A 121 -3.48 -11.98 -2.76
CA ILE A 121 -3.13 -10.89 -3.68
C ILE A 121 -2.36 -11.40 -4.90
N ALA A 122 -1.43 -12.35 -4.72
CA ALA A 122 -0.72 -12.93 -5.85
C ALA A 122 -1.68 -13.64 -6.83
N VAL A 123 -2.64 -14.42 -6.33
CA VAL A 123 -3.65 -15.08 -7.18
C VAL A 123 -4.54 -14.06 -7.88
N ARG A 124 -5.00 -13.02 -7.18
CA ARG A 124 -5.78 -11.93 -7.79
C ARG A 124 -5.00 -11.23 -8.88
N LEU A 125 -3.75 -10.88 -8.63
CA LEU A 125 -2.88 -10.23 -9.61
C LEU A 125 -2.72 -11.09 -10.88
N LEU A 126 -2.57 -12.41 -10.75
CA LEU A 126 -2.53 -13.32 -11.89
C LEU A 126 -3.81 -13.27 -12.72
N GLN A 127 -4.98 -13.22 -12.06
CA GLN A 127 -6.27 -13.08 -12.75
C GLN A 127 -6.40 -11.74 -13.47
N ASP A 128 -6.00 -10.65 -12.81
CA ASP A 128 -6.06 -9.30 -13.37
C ASP A 128 -5.13 -9.15 -14.58
N VAL A 129 -3.90 -9.67 -14.48
CA VAL A 129 -2.96 -9.70 -15.61
C VAL A 129 -3.51 -10.52 -16.78
N ARG A 130 -4.07 -11.70 -16.51
CA ARG A 130 -4.68 -12.53 -17.56
C ARG A 130 -5.81 -11.79 -18.28
N ASN A 131 -6.71 -11.17 -17.54
CA ASN A 131 -7.83 -10.43 -18.10
C ASN A 131 -7.36 -9.21 -18.90
N ALA A 132 -6.40 -8.43 -18.35
CA ALA A 132 -5.83 -7.27 -19.01
C ALA A 132 -5.04 -7.66 -20.28
N TYR A 133 -4.28 -8.74 -20.24
CA TYR A 133 -3.51 -9.25 -21.38
C TYR A 133 -4.42 -9.62 -22.55
N TRP A 134 -5.42 -10.47 -22.30
CA TRP A 134 -6.33 -10.88 -23.36
C TRP A 134 -7.18 -9.72 -23.89
N ARG A 135 -7.55 -8.78 -23.03
CA ARG A 135 -8.20 -7.54 -23.44
C ARG A 135 -7.29 -6.70 -24.35
N ALA A 136 -5.99 -6.57 -24.02
CA ALA A 136 -5.03 -5.85 -24.82
C ALA A 136 -4.81 -6.52 -26.21
N VAL A 137 -4.69 -7.85 -26.25
CA VAL A 137 -4.58 -8.62 -27.50
C VAL A 137 -5.83 -8.46 -28.37
N SER A 138 -7.01 -8.56 -27.76
CA SER A 138 -8.29 -8.35 -28.47
C SER A 138 -8.39 -6.92 -28.99
N ALA A 139 -7.99 -5.93 -28.19
CA ALA A 139 -7.98 -4.53 -28.61
C ALA A 139 -7.08 -4.29 -29.82
N GLU A 140 -5.90 -4.89 -29.84
CA GLU A 140 -4.98 -4.75 -30.98
C GLU A 140 -5.56 -5.28 -32.30
N ARG A 141 -6.32 -6.38 -32.23
CA ARG A 141 -6.96 -6.99 -33.38
C ARG A 141 -8.23 -6.25 -33.83
N LEU A 142 -9.02 -5.76 -32.88
CA LEU A 142 -10.33 -5.16 -33.16
C LEU A 142 -10.26 -3.66 -33.51
N LEU A 143 -9.28 -2.93 -32.95
CA LEU A 143 -9.16 -1.48 -33.17
C LEU A 143 -9.13 -1.06 -34.67
N PRO A 144 -8.40 -1.74 -35.58
CA PRO A 144 -8.42 -1.43 -36.99
C PRO A 144 -9.81 -1.63 -37.61
N GLN A 145 -10.51 -2.71 -37.26
CA GLN A 145 -11.85 -3.01 -37.76
C GLN A 145 -12.89 -1.99 -37.28
N VAL A 146 -12.81 -1.59 -36.02
CA VAL A 146 -13.70 -0.59 -35.43
C VAL A 146 -13.47 0.79 -36.05
N ARG A 147 -12.21 1.15 -36.35
CA ARG A 147 -11.89 2.39 -37.11
C ARG A 147 -12.43 2.37 -38.54
N GLN A 148 -12.36 1.21 -39.21
CA GLN A 148 -12.96 1.05 -40.53
C GLN A 148 -14.47 1.21 -40.50
N LEU A 149 -15.14 0.65 -39.48
CA LEU A 149 -16.58 0.81 -39.23
C LEU A 149 -16.97 2.26 -39.01
N ASP A 150 -16.20 3.00 -38.19
CA ASP A 150 -16.42 4.44 -37.94
C ASP A 150 -16.36 5.24 -39.26
N GLY A 151 -15.38 4.97 -40.10
CA GLY A 151 -15.27 5.59 -41.42
C GLY A 151 -16.41 5.20 -42.41
N MET A 152 -17.00 4.00 -42.27
CA MET A 152 -18.19 3.63 -43.05
C MET A 152 -19.43 4.40 -42.57
N ILE A 153 -19.58 4.59 -41.27
CA ILE A 153 -20.66 5.37 -40.67
C ILE A 153 -20.59 6.81 -41.12
N ASP A 154 -19.40 7.43 -41.10
CA ASP A 154 -19.21 8.82 -41.59
C ASP A 154 -19.62 8.95 -43.06
N LYS A 155 -19.25 8.00 -43.92
CA LYS A 155 -19.69 7.97 -45.30
C LYS A 155 -21.20 7.83 -45.45
N ALA A 156 -21.83 6.95 -44.66
CA ALA A 156 -23.28 6.76 -44.65
C ALA A 156 -24.02 8.02 -44.22
N LEU A 157 -23.52 8.72 -43.19
CA LEU A 157 -24.06 9.99 -42.71
C LEU A 157 -23.95 11.08 -43.78
N SER A 158 -22.83 11.20 -44.45
CA SER A 158 -22.61 12.18 -45.55
C SER A 158 -23.52 11.91 -46.77
N GLN A 159 -23.71 10.65 -47.11
CA GLN A 159 -24.62 10.24 -48.18
C GLN A 159 -26.09 10.53 -47.84
N SER A 160 -26.49 10.23 -46.58
CA SER A 160 -27.84 10.53 -46.11
C SER A 160 -28.11 12.05 -46.14
N GLN A 161 -27.12 12.88 -45.77
CA GLN A 161 -27.25 14.34 -45.88
C GLN A 161 -27.45 14.81 -47.33
N ALA A 162 -26.70 14.27 -48.25
CA ALA A 162 -26.83 14.57 -49.69
C ALA A 162 -28.22 14.22 -50.25
N ILE A 163 -28.86 13.17 -49.77
CA ILE A 163 -30.25 12.76 -50.12
C ILE A 163 -31.24 13.80 -49.61
N VAL A 164 -31.07 14.27 -48.39
CA VAL A 164 -31.93 15.35 -47.78
C VAL A 164 -31.78 16.63 -48.58
N ASP A 165 -30.57 17.03 -48.87
CA ASP A 165 -30.27 18.31 -49.55
C ASP A 165 -30.85 18.35 -50.97
N ARG A 166 -30.83 17.18 -51.65
CA ARG A 166 -31.41 17.03 -53.01
C ARG A 166 -32.91 16.80 -53.05
N LYS A 167 -33.60 16.75 -51.88
CA LYS A 167 -35.06 16.51 -51.74
C LYS A 167 -35.57 15.26 -52.48
N LEU A 168 -34.74 14.21 -52.52
CA LEU A 168 -35.04 12.98 -53.27
C LEU A 168 -36.03 12.05 -52.55
N GLN A 169 -36.27 12.25 -51.25
CA GLN A 169 -37.19 11.45 -50.43
C GLN A 169 -37.93 12.35 -49.38
N ALA A 170 -39.00 11.80 -48.81
CA ALA A 170 -39.68 12.43 -47.71
C ALA A 170 -38.73 12.62 -46.52
N PRO A 171 -38.66 13.80 -45.87
CA PRO A 171 -37.60 14.15 -44.92
C PRO A 171 -37.52 13.29 -43.66
N LEU A 172 -38.63 12.63 -43.27
CA LEU A 172 -38.68 11.78 -42.07
C LEU A 172 -37.81 10.52 -42.15
N THR A 173 -37.72 9.87 -43.31
CA THR A 173 -37.00 8.63 -43.50
C THR A 173 -35.48 8.84 -43.36
N PRO A 174 -34.84 9.77 -44.07
CA PRO A 174 -33.43 10.04 -43.90
C PRO A 174 -33.05 10.62 -42.54
N LEU A 175 -33.95 11.36 -41.87
CA LEU A 175 -33.70 11.86 -40.51
C LEU A 175 -33.68 10.72 -39.49
N ASN A 176 -34.61 9.74 -39.57
CA ASN A 176 -34.58 8.57 -38.71
C ASN A 176 -33.31 7.73 -38.93
N TYR A 177 -32.95 7.47 -40.17
CA TYR A 177 -31.70 6.78 -40.53
C TYR A 177 -30.46 7.49 -39.94
N ARG A 178 -30.41 8.81 -40.07
CA ARG A 178 -29.32 9.63 -39.53
C ARG A 178 -29.23 9.51 -38.01
N ARG A 179 -30.38 9.58 -37.31
CA ARG A 179 -30.44 9.40 -35.85
C ARG A 179 -29.86 8.03 -35.43
N ASP A 180 -30.27 6.98 -36.15
CA ASP A 180 -29.82 5.63 -35.85
C ASP A 180 -28.30 5.46 -36.13
N MET A 181 -27.80 6.02 -37.22
CA MET A 181 -26.36 6.02 -37.51
C MET A 181 -25.56 6.80 -36.46
N LEU A 182 -26.05 7.94 -35.97
CA LEU A 182 -25.40 8.70 -34.90
C LEU A 182 -25.39 7.93 -33.57
N ASN A 183 -26.43 7.15 -33.30
CA ASN A 183 -26.43 6.29 -32.11
C ASN A 183 -25.39 5.18 -32.23
N ILE A 184 -25.30 4.51 -33.38
CA ILE A 184 -24.27 3.51 -33.65
C ILE A 184 -22.88 4.15 -33.55
N GLN A 185 -22.67 5.33 -34.11
CA GLN A 185 -21.41 6.04 -34.02
C GLN A 185 -20.96 6.31 -32.58
N ARG A 186 -21.89 6.70 -31.72
CA ARG A 186 -21.59 6.89 -30.27
C ARG A 186 -21.11 5.60 -29.61
N GLU A 187 -21.75 4.47 -29.91
CA GLU A 187 -21.34 3.17 -29.36
C GLU A 187 -19.98 2.75 -29.89
N VAL A 188 -19.72 2.95 -31.20
CA VAL A 188 -18.42 2.70 -31.84
C VAL A 188 -17.32 3.53 -31.18
N GLN A 189 -17.54 4.82 -30.97
CA GLN A 189 -16.58 5.70 -30.32
C GLN A 189 -16.34 5.33 -28.85
N LYS A 190 -17.40 4.88 -28.14
CA LYS A 190 -17.25 4.34 -26.79
C LYS A 190 -16.36 3.10 -26.80
N LEU A 191 -16.64 2.16 -27.68
CA LEU A 191 -15.82 0.94 -27.85
C LEU A 191 -14.37 1.26 -28.19
N MET A 192 -14.11 2.23 -29.09
CA MET A 192 -12.75 2.66 -29.40
C MET A 192 -12.00 3.19 -28.18
N ARG A 193 -12.65 3.97 -27.33
CA ARG A 193 -12.05 4.45 -26.07
C ARG A 193 -11.72 3.29 -25.14
N GLU A 194 -12.64 2.36 -24.95
CA GLU A 194 -12.43 1.18 -24.10
C GLU A 194 -11.26 0.32 -24.62
N LEU A 195 -11.18 0.09 -25.90
CA LEU A 195 -10.10 -0.67 -26.51
C LEU A 195 -8.75 0.06 -26.45
N SER A 196 -8.75 1.39 -26.60
CA SER A 196 -7.50 2.19 -26.55
C SER A 196 -6.85 2.20 -25.16
N THR A 197 -7.66 2.05 -24.08
CA THR A 197 -7.14 2.00 -22.69
C THR A 197 -6.62 0.62 -22.28
N ALA A 198 -6.94 -0.43 -23.03
CA ALA A 198 -6.60 -1.80 -22.62
C ALA A 198 -5.08 -2.05 -22.47
N LYS A 199 -4.26 -1.49 -23.35
CA LYS A 199 -2.78 -1.60 -23.26
C LYS A 199 -2.24 -0.85 -22.04
N ILE A 200 -2.82 0.30 -21.71
CA ILE A 200 -2.43 1.10 -20.54
C ILE A 200 -2.78 0.35 -19.27
N GLN A 201 -3.97 -0.28 -19.20
CA GLN A 201 -4.38 -1.10 -18.07
C GLN A 201 -3.43 -2.29 -17.84
N LEU A 202 -2.98 -2.96 -18.91
CA LEU A 202 -1.97 -4.02 -18.77
C LEU A 202 -0.64 -3.46 -18.25
N ALA A 203 -0.19 -2.33 -18.80
CA ALA A 203 1.07 -1.71 -18.38
C ALA A 203 1.06 -1.24 -16.91
N SER A 204 -0.09 -0.84 -16.38
CA SER A 204 -0.21 -0.43 -14.98
C SER A 204 -0.13 -1.59 -13.98
N LEU A 205 -0.31 -2.84 -14.42
CA LEU A 205 -0.20 -4.03 -13.59
C LEU A 205 1.23 -4.58 -13.55
N MET A 206 2.06 -4.22 -14.55
CA MET A 206 3.44 -4.69 -14.70
C MET A 206 4.46 -3.74 -14.06
#